data_78b3166a1915fc8f60c55fdf456a1af4
#
_entry.id   78b3166a1915fc8f60c55fdf456a1af4
#
_cell.length_a   1.000
_cell.length_b   1.000
_cell.length_c   1.000
_cell.angle_alpha   90.00
_cell.angle_beta   90.00
_cell.angle_gamma   90.00
#
_symmetry.space_group_name_H-M   'P 1'
#
loop_
_entity.id
_entity.type
_entity.pdbx_description
1 polymer ?
#
loop_
_entity_poly.entity_id
_entity_poly.type
_entity_poly.pdbx_seq_one_letter_code
_entity_poly.pdbx_strand_id
1 'polypeptide(L)'
;HKNESITRGGYDPVKEYHYFLSLYEQDKFIQNAELGDESSVGVLKRGIHLVNHTLLCPPSPAFEDIIDETMLKMREYRHITPWQLGPSMSIKRYFMCKHFGFYRMLYRGYRAIFKRKHKLLID
;
A
#
# COMPACT_ATOMS: atom_id res chain seq x y z
N HIS A 1 -22.83 -5.21 12.00
CA HIS A 1 -22.54 -5.80 11.39
C HIS A 1 -21.22 -6.35 11.09
N LYS A 2 -21.25 -7.37 10.35
CA LYS A 2 -20.08 -8.09 10.11
C LYS A 2 -19.04 -7.35 9.37
N ASN A 3 -19.43 -6.47 8.53
CA ASN A 3 -18.47 -5.68 7.80
C ASN A 3 -17.72 -4.76 8.70
N GLU A 4 -18.29 -4.42 9.81
CA GLU A 4 -17.63 -3.52 10.73
C GLU A 4 -16.39 -4.10 11.32
N SER A 5 -16.39 -5.41 11.55
CA SER A 5 -15.20 -6.02 12.13
C SER A 5 -14.04 -6.00 11.16
N ILE A 6 -14.31 -6.08 9.86
CA ILE A 6 -13.27 -6.05 8.85
C ILE A 6 -12.74 -4.66 8.67
N THR A 7 -13.62 -3.66 8.73
CA THR A 7 -13.25 -2.30 8.49
C THR A 7 -13.13 -1.48 9.76
N ARG A 8 -12.88 -2.16 10.86
CA ARG A 8 -12.83 -1.51 12.14
C ARG A 8 -11.95 -0.29 12.16
N GLY A 9 -10.81 -0.31 11.60
CA GLY A 9 -9.99 0.86 11.50
C GLY A 9 -10.35 1.75 10.33
N GLY A 10 -11.46 1.44 9.68
CA GLY A 10 -11.87 2.19 8.51
C GLY A 10 -11.16 1.75 7.25
N TYR A 11 -10.41 0.68 7.31
CA TYR A 11 -9.64 0.23 6.17
C TYR A 11 -10.19 -1.06 5.55
N ASP A 12 -10.38 -1.01 4.24
CA ASP A 12 -10.88 -2.15 3.48
C ASP A 12 -9.96 -2.30 2.25
N PRO A 13 -9.09 -3.31 2.23
CA PRO A 13 -8.13 -3.44 1.13
C PRO A 13 -8.76 -3.48 -0.26
N VAL A 14 -9.89 -4.14 -0.40
CA VAL A 14 -10.54 -4.24 -1.71
C VAL A 14 -10.99 -2.86 -2.18
N LYS A 15 -11.64 -2.12 -1.30
CA LYS A 15 -12.12 -0.78 -1.62
C LYS A 15 -10.95 0.16 -1.91
N GLU A 16 -9.90 0.07 -1.11
CA GLU A 16 -8.73 0.91 -1.32
C GLU A 16 -8.00 0.57 -2.61
N TYR A 17 -8.01 -0.70 -2.98
CA TYR A 17 -7.40 -1.11 -4.23
C TYR A 17 -8.18 -0.53 -5.42
N HIS A 18 -9.49 -0.52 -5.36
CA HIS A 18 -10.30 0.07 -6.42
C HIS A 18 -10.04 1.57 -6.51
N TYR A 19 -9.87 2.23 -5.38
CA TYR A 19 -9.55 3.65 -5.38
C TYR A 19 -8.16 3.88 -6.00
N PHE A 20 -7.21 3.03 -5.65
CA PHE A 20 -5.87 3.10 -6.23
C PHE A 20 -5.92 2.94 -7.74
N LEU A 21 -6.70 1.98 -8.24
CA LEU A 21 -6.83 1.77 -9.67
C LEU A 21 -7.41 2.99 -10.36
N SER A 22 -8.37 3.63 -9.71
CA SER A 22 -8.97 4.84 -10.26
C SER A 22 -7.93 5.94 -10.43
N LEU A 23 -7.12 6.14 -9.41
CA LEU A 23 -6.06 7.15 -9.46
C LEU A 23 -5.01 6.78 -10.52
N TYR A 24 -4.69 5.51 -10.61
CA TYR A 24 -3.72 5.01 -11.58
C TYR A 24 -4.20 5.31 -13.01
N GLU A 25 -5.48 5.06 -13.29
CA GLU A 25 -6.02 5.33 -14.62
C GLU A 25 -6.07 6.83 -14.91
N GLN A 26 -6.44 7.63 -13.91
CA GLN A 26 -6.44 9.07 -14.06
C GLN A 26 -5.04 9.59 -14.37
N ASP A 27 -4.04 9.02 -13.69
CA ASP A 27 -2.67 9.44 -13.91
C ASP A 27 -2.20 9.15 -15.34
N LYS A 28 -2.61 8.01 -15.88
CA LYS A 28 -2.23 7.69 -17.24
C LYS A 28 -2.78 8.73 -18.22
N PHE A 29 -4.00 9.17 -17.97
CA PHE A 29 -4.60 10.20 -18.80
C PHE A 29 -3.82 11.51 -18.66
N ILE A 30 -3.45 11.89 -17.45
CA ILE A 30 -2.70 13.10 -17.17
C ILE A 30 -1.32 13.05 -17.81
N GLN A 31 -0.66 11.89 -17.74
CA GLN A 31 0.68 11.74 -18.32
C GLN A 31 0.62 11.84 -19.85
N ASN A 32 -0.43 11.35 -20.45
CA ASN A 32 -0.58 11.49 -21.89
C ASN A 32 -0.68 12.97 -22.30
N ALA A 33 -1.18 13.81 -21.39
CA ALA A 33 -1.28 15.24 -21.63
C ALA A 33 -0.02 16.00 -21.17
N GLU A 34 0.96 15.29 -20.65
CA GLU A 34 2.23 15.85 -20.22
C GLU A 34 2.07 16.98 -19.21
N LEU A 35 1.27 16.73 -18.18
CA LEU A 35 0.97 17.75 -17.18
C LEU A 35 1.82 17.66 -15.92
N GLY A 36 2.92 16.92 -15.98
CA GLY A 36 3.83 16.84 -14.83
C GLY A 36 3.65 15.58 -14.02
N ASP A 37 4.43 15.47 -12.94
CA ASP A 37 4.51 14.24 -12.15
C ASP A 37 3.73 14.24 -10.86
N GLU A 38 3.00 15.30 -10.56
CA GLU A 38 2.31 15.37 -9.28
C GLU A 38 1.32 14.24 -9.06
N SER A 39 0.54 13.92 -10.09
CA SER A 39 -0.44 12.87 -9.93
C SER A 39 0.25 11.51 -9.84
N SER A 40 1.37 11.34 -10.52
CA SER A 40 2.14 10.09 -10.43
C SER A 40 2.68 9.88 -9.04
N VAL A 41 3.17 10.94 -8.41
CA VAL A 41 3.66 10.87 -7.04
C VAL A 41 2.51 10.45 -6.11
N GLY A 42 1.32 11.03 -6.33
CA GLY A 42 0.16 10.69 -5.53
C GLY A 42 -0.23 9.23 -5.67
N VAL A 43 -0.21 8.71 -6.89
CA VAL A 43 -0.54 7.31 -7.13
C VAL A 43 0.47 6.40 -6.43
N LEU A 44 1.75 6.73 -6.55
CA LEU A 44 2.80 5.91 -5.93
C LEU A 44 2.65 5.90 -4.41
N LYS A 45 2.38 7.05 -3.81
CA LYS A 45 2.19 7.11 -2.36
C LYS A 45 0.99 6.28 -1.93
N ARG A 46 -0.08 6.34 -2.70
CA ARG A 46 -1.28 5.57 -2.39
C ARG A 46 -1.00 4.07 -2.50
N GLY A 47 -0.21 3.67 -3.50
CA GLY A 47 0.17 2.27 -3.66
C GLY A 47 0.98 1.76 -2.48
N ILE A 48 1.92 2.58 -2.01
CA ILE A 48 2.74 2.20 -0.85
C ILE A 48 1.85 2.03 0.38
N HIS A 49 0.93 2.95 0.60
CA HIS A 49 -0.03 2.84 1.72
C HIS A 49 -0.87 1.58 1.60
N LEU A 50 -1.35 1.30 0.41
CA LEU A 50 -2.20 0.15 0.17
C LEU A 50 -1.47 -1.15 0.52
N VAL A 51 -0.23 -1.29 0.06
CA VAL A 51 0.55 -2.48 0.36
C VAL A 51 0.80 -2.59 1.87
N ASN A 52 1.20 -1.49 2.50
CA ASN A 52 1.48 -1.50 3.93
C ASN A 52 0.27 -1.94 4.74
N HIS A 53 -0.87 -1.33 4.49
CA HIS A 53 -2.07 -1.63 5.27
C HIS A 53 -2.61 -3.02 4.97
N THR A 54 -2.48 -3.47 3.73
CA THR A 54 -2.93 -4.81 3.37
C THR A 54 -2.06 -5.87 4.05
N LEU A 55 -0.75 -5.59 4.20
CA LEU A 55 0.13 -6.50 4.92
C LEU A 55 -0.24 -6.62 6.40
N LEU A 56 -0.85 -5.58 6.95
CA LEU A 56 -1.28 -5.60 8.34
C LEU A 56 -2.62 -6.30 8.54
N CYS A 57 -3.31 -6.60 7.46
CA CYS A 57 -4.58 -7.32 7.54
C CYS A 57 -4.33 -8.82 7.59
N PRO A 58 -5.30 -9.60 8.05
CA PRO A 58 -5.15 -11.06 8.04
C PRO A 58 -4.90 -11.55 6.62
N PRO A 59 -3.94 -12.45 6.42
CA PRO A 59 -3.62 -12.95 5.09
C PRO A 59 -4.79 -13.65 4.44
N SER A 60 -4.96 -13.43 3.13
CA SER A 60 -5.95 -14.14 2.36
C SER A 60 -5.49 -14.12 0.91
N PRO A 61 -5.94 -15.07 0.08
CA PRO A 61 -5.55 -15.08 -1.33
C PRO A 61 -5.92 -13.78 -2.04
N ALA A 62 -7.08 -13.23 -1.75
CA ALA A 62 -7.51 -11.98 -2.37
C ALA A 62 -6.59 -10.83 -2.01
N PHE A 63 -6.17 -10.77 -0.75
CA PHE A 63 -5.28 -9.70 -0.31
C PHE A 63 -3.89 -9.86 -0.89
N GLU A 64 -3.42 -11.10 -1.04
CA GLU A 64 -2.11 -11.33 -1.67
C GLU A 64 -2.14 -10.88 -3.12
N ASP A 65 -3.24 -11.13 -3.82
CA ASP A 65 -3.39 -10.67 -5.19
C ASP A 65 -3.35 -9.15 -5.28
N ILE A 66 -4.00 -8.48 -4.33
CA ILE A 66 -4.00 -7.02 -4.29
C ILE A 66 -2.57 -6.49 -4.12
N ILE A 67 -1.81 -7.10 -3.22
CA ILE A 67 -0.43 -6.71 -2.98
C ILE A 67 0.40 -6.89 -4.25
N ASP A 68 0.28 -8.05 -4.88
CA ASP A 68 1.07 -8.35 -6.08
C ASP A 68 0.73 -7.41 -7.22
N GLU A 69 -0.56 -7.16 -7.45
CA GLU A 69 -0.98 -6.28 -8.54
C GLU A 69 -0.55 -4.85 -8.29
N THR A 70 -0.64 -4.40 -7.04
CA THR A 70 -0.24 -3.05 -6.68
C THR A 70 1.26 -2.87 -6.87
N MET A 71 2.04 -3.86 -6.43
CA MET A 71 3.49 -3.82 -6.59
C MET A 71 3.86 -3.77 -8.06
N LEU A 72 3.17 -4.55 -8.88
CA LEU A 72 3.44 -4.58 -10.31
C LEU A 72 3.19 -3.21 -10.95
N LYS A 73 2.08 -2.57 -10.58
CA LYS A 73 1.77 -1.26 -11.12
C LYS A 73 2.73 -0.20 -10.64
N MET A 74 3.20 -0.31 -9.39
CA MET A 74 4.13 0.66 -8.85
C MET A 74 5.47 0.65 -9.58
N ARG A 75 5.81 -0.44 -10.24
CA ARG A 75 7.05 -0.49 -10.99
C ARG A 75 7.07 0.51 -12.14
N GLU A 76 5.92 0.94 -12.59
CA GLU A 76 5.84 1.92 -13.66
C GLU A 76 6.25 3.32 -13.19
N TYR A 77 6.43 3.48 -11.89
CA TYR A 77 6.76 4.78 -11.30
C TYR A 77 8.19 4.89 -10.83
N ARG A 78 9.10 4.13 -11.45
CA ARG A 78 10.51 4.17 -11.08
C ARG A 78 11.12 5.55 -11.30
N HIS A 79 10.58 6.31 -12.24
CA HIS A 79 11.12 7.62 -12.56
C HIS A 79 10.86 8.66 -11.47
N ILE A 80 9.97 8.36 -10.55
CA ILE A 80 9.71 9.28 -9.43
C ILE A 80 10.91 9.24 -8.50
N THR A 81 11.49 10.41 -8.24
CA THR A 81 12.71 10.50 -7.44
C THR A 81 12.41 10.48 -5.95
N PRO A 82 13.40 10.14 -5.11
CA PRO A 82 13.20 10.20 -3.67
C PRO A 82 12.81 11.59 -3.17
N TRP A 83 13.29 12.63 -3.86
CA TRP A 83 12.94 14.00 -3.48
C TRP A 83 11.45 14.27 -3.69
N GLN A 84 10.90 13.76 -4.79
CA GLN A 84 9.48 13.93 -5.06
C GLN A 84 8.61 13.13 -4.09
N LEU A 85 9.08 11.94 -3.73
CA LEU A 85 8.30 11.03 -2.91
C LEU A 85 8.37 11.35 -1.41
N GLY A 86 9.53 11.85 -0.98
CA GLY A 86 9.76 12.15 0.43
C GLY A 86 10.56 11.05 1.11
N PRO A 87 11.24 11.36 2.22
CA PRO A 87 12.16 10.39 2.83
C PRO A 87 11.47 9.15 3.38
N SER A 88 10.36 9.31 4.07
CA SER A 88 9.67 8.17 4.67
C SER A 88 9.16 7.20 3.61
N MET A 89 8.49 7.74 2.60
CA MET A 89 7.96 6.90 1.53
C MET A 89 9.06 6.32 0.66
N SER A 90 10.16 7.03 0.51
CA SER A 90 11.29 6.54 -0.29
C SER A 90 11.93 5.33 0.36
N ILE A 91 12.07 5.34 1.67
CA ILE A 91 12.61 4.21 2.40
C ILE A 91 11.68 3.00 2.23
N LYS A 92 10.39 3.23 2.37
CA LYS A 92 9.41 2.15 2.21
C LYS A 92 9.46 1.57 0.81
N ARG A 93 9.52 2.45 -0.19
CA ARG A 93 9.60 2.00 -1.58
C ARG A 93 10.85 1.18 -1.83
N TYR A 94 11.98 1.62 -1.28
CA TYR A 94 13.24 0.91 -1.46
C TYR A 94 13.12 -0.52 -0.94
N PHE A 95 12.64 -0.70 0.28
CA PHE A 95 12.51 -2.03 0.84
C PHE A 95 11.48 -2.88 0.10
N MET A 96 10.39 -2.27 -0.31
CA MET A 96 9.37 -2.99 -1.07
C MET A 96 9.91 -3.50 -2.40
N CYS A 97 10.73 -2.69 -3.06
CA CYS A 97 11.23 -3.07 -4.38
C CYS A 97 12.45 -3.98 -4.33
N LYS A 98 13.32 -3.79 -3.34
CA LYS A 98 14.57 -4.52 -3.28
C LYS A 98 14.57 -5.69 -2.30
N HIS A 99 13.82 -5.55 -1.21
CA HIS A 99 13.82 -6.54 -0.14
C HIS A 99 12.42 -6.82 0.35
N PHE A 100 11.52 -7.12 -0.58
CA PHE A 100 10.12 -7.26 -0.24
C PHE A 100 9.86 -8.40 0.75
N GLY A 101 10.59 -9.50 0.63
CA GLY A 101 10.41 -10.61 1.57
C GLY A 101 10.66 -10.18 3.00
N PHE A 102 11.73 -9.41 3.21
CA PHE A 102 12.06 -8.90 4.53
C PHE A 102 11.01 -7.87 4.99
N TYR A 103 10.61 -7.00 4.10
CA TYR A 103 9.61 -5.98 4.40
C TYR A 103 8.29 -6.62 4.81
N ARG A 104 7.87 -7.63 4.06
CA ARG A 104 6.65 -8.37 4.37
C ARG A 104 6.74 -9.03 5.73
N MET A 105 7.89 -9.64 6.03
CA MET A 105 8.09 -10.30 7.30
C MET A 105 8.01 -9.32 8.46
N LEU A 106 8.59 -8.13 8.29
CA LEU A 106 8.52 -7.11 9.32
C LEU A 106 7.09 -6.68 9.60
N TYR A 107 6.31 -6.45 8.55
CA TYR A 107 4.94 -6.02 8.75
C TYR A 107 4.06 -7.10 9.33
N ARG A 108 4.28 -8.36 8.91
CA ARG A 108 3.52 -9.47 9.48
C ARG A 108 3.90 -9.69 10.93
N GLY A 109 5.18 -9.53 11.26
CA GLY A 109 5.63 -9.63 12.63
C GLY A 109 5.06 -8.52 13.51
N TYR A 110 5.07 -7.30 12.97
CA TYR A 110 4.52 -6.17 13.68
C TYR A 110 3.03 -6.37 13.95
N ARG A 111 2.31 -6.88 12.98
CA ARG A 111 0.90 -7.16 13.14
C ARG A 111 0.65 -8.16 14.27
N ALA A 112 1.44 -9.22 14.31
CA ALA A 112 1.29 -10.23 15.33
C ALA A 112 1.53 -9.67 16.72
N ILE A 113 2.59 -8.87 16.86
CA ILE A 113 2.93 -8.26 18.14
C ILE A 113 1.86 -7.25 18.54
N PHE A 114 1.43 -6.43 17.61
CA PHE A 114 0.42 -5.42 17.88
C PHE A 114 -0.90 -6.07 18.33
N LYS A 115 -1.29 -7.11 17.65
CA LYS A 115 -2.51 -7.81 17.97
C LYS A 115 -2.44 -8.43 19.38
N ARG A 116 -1.31 -9.03 19.71
CA ARG A 116 -1.13 -9.63 21.02
C ARG A 116 -1.20 -8.58 22.10
N LYS A 117 -0.50 -7.46 21.90
CA LYS A 117 -0.46 -6.39 22.86
C LYS A 117 -1.84 -5.80 23.06
N HIS A 118 -2.56 -5.60 21.97
CA HIS A 118 -3.90 -5.04 22.03
C HIS A 118 -4.84 -5.97 22.79
N LYS A 119 -4.69 -7.25 22.58
CA LYS A 119 -5.51 -8.23 23.25
C LYS A 119 -5.27 -8.20 24.75
N LEU A 120 -4.02 -8.07 25.16
CA LEU A 120 -3.68 -8.00 26.57
C LEU A 120 -4.28 -6.77 27.23
N LEU A 121 -4.32 -5.68 26.50
CA LEU A 121 -4.88 -4.46 27.06
C LEU A 121 -6.39 -4.54 27.23
N ILE A 122 -7.03 -5.28 26.36
CA ILE A 122 -8.47 -5.42 26.43
C ILE A 122 -8.87 -6.42 27.50
N ASP A 123 -8.14 -7.49 27.59
CA ASP A 123 -8.40 -8.49 28.59
C ASP A 123 -8.01 -8.02 29.96
#